data_37f804972601cc7b34fd77f22784b15a
#
_entry.id   37f804972601cc7b34fd77f22784b15a
#
_cell.length_a   1.000
_cell.length_b   1.000
_cell.length_c   1.000
_cell.angle_alpha   90.00
_cell.angle_beta   90.00
_cell.angle_gamma   90.00
#
_symmetry.space_group_name_H-M   'P 1'
#
loop_
_entity.id
_entity.type
_entity.pdbx_description
1 polymer ?
#
loop_
_entity_poly.entity_id
_entity_poly.type
_entity_poly.pdbx_seq_one_letter_code
_entity_poly.pdbx_strand_id
1 'polypeptide(L)'
;MRLPVYTAALTGLMASPALAADLELSLEIPRLTVAEYHRPYVSVWIENPDKTAVKTLAVWYNVKLKNNEGQKWLKDMRQWWRRAGRDMSLPADGVSAATRAPGKHQVVFKPGALPAGQYNLVVEAA
;
A
#
# COMPACT_ATOMS: atom_id res chain seq x y z
N MET A 1 3.93 0.93 -18.00
CA MET A 1 4.44 2.19 -17.44
C MET A 1 4.57 2.07 -15.94
N ARG A 2 5.67 2.54 -15.42
CA ARG A 2 5.87 2.56 -13.97
C ARG A 2 5.38 3.87 -13.39
N LEU A 3 4.60 3.78 -12.33
CA LEU A 3 4.25 4.93 -11.53
C LEU A 3 5.29 5.13 -10.42
N PRO A 4 5.50 6.37 -9.98
CA PRO A 4 6.48 6.64 -8.94
C PRO A 4 6.08 6.05 -7.59
N VAL A 5 7.07 5.91 -6.72
CA VAL A 5 6.85 5.56 -5.33
C VAL A 5 6.78 6.85 -4.53
N TYR A 6 5.75 6.99 -3.70
CA TYR A 6 5.56 8.13 -2.82
C TYR A 6 5.78 7.71 -1.37
N THR A 7 6.53 8.52 -0.63
CA THR A 7 6.78 8.29 0.78
C THR A 7 6.42 9.54 1.57
N ALA A 8 5.62 9.36 2.61
CA ALA A 8 5.29 10.43 3.55
C ALA A 8 5.77 10.04 4.95
N ALA A 9 6.46 10.96 5.62
CA ALA A 9 6.91 10.72 6.97
C ALA A 9 5.75 10.79 7.96
N LEU A 10 5.66 9.79 8.82
CA LEU A 10 4.71 9.75 9.92
C LEU A 10 5.47 9.88 11.23
N THR A 11 5.23 10.98 11.95
CA THR A 11 5.86 11.18 13.25
C THR A 11 4.87 10.81 14.33
N GLY A 12 5.20 9.80 15.14
CA GLY A 12 4.40 9.42 16.28
C GLY A 12 4.48 10.45 17.40
N LEU A 13 3.40 10.57 18.16
CA LEU A 13 3.41 11.38 19.35
C LEU A 13 4.28 10.73 20.43
N MET A 14 5.22 11.50 20.97
CA MET A 14 6.27 11.00 21.87
C MET A 14 5.77 10.56 23.24
N ALA A 15 4.58 11.01 23.65
CA ALA A 15 4.09 10.80 24.99
C ALA A 15 3.38 9.46 25.21
N SER A 16 3.05 8.72 24.15
CA SER A 16 2.31 7.47 24.26
C SER A 16 2.96 6.39 23.43
N PRO A 17 3.31 5.22 24.03
CA PRO A 17 3.97 4.16 23.29
C PRO A 17 3.05 3.39 22.35
N ALA A 18 1.75 3.56 22.46
CA ALA A 18 0.80 2.79 21.66
C ALA A 18 -0.35 3.68 21.23
N LEU A 19 -0.20 4.31 20.08
CA LEU A 19 -1.27 5.13 19.51
C LEU A 19 -1.97 4.33 18.43
N ALA A 20 -3.30 4.13 18.63
CA ALA A 20 -4.17 3.59 17.61
C ALA A 20 -4.84 4.76 16.90
N ALA A 21 -4.09 5.48 16.06
CA ALA A 21 -4.62 6.60 15.29
C ALA A 21 -5.00 6.12 13.90
N ASP A 22 -6.14 6.58 13.41
CA ASP A 22 -6.53 6.34 12.03
C ASP A 22 -5.65 7.18 11.11
N LEU A 23 -5.28 6.60 9.97
CA LEU A 23 -4.56 7.29 8.92
C LEU A 23 -5.50 7.57 7.76
N GLU A 24 -5.63 8.85 7.42
CA GLU A 24 -6.38 9.25 6.23
C GLU A 24 -5.39 9.51 5.10
N LEU A 25 -5.63 8.85 3.97
CA LEU A 25 -4.80 9.00 2.79
C LEU A 25 -5.66 9.45 1.63
N SER A 26 -5.28 10.57 1.02
CA SER A 26 -5.83 10.99 -0.26
C SER A 26 -4.89 10.53 -1.36
N LEU A 27 -5.38 9.65 -2.21
CA LEU A 27 -4.59 9.07 -3.28
C LEU A 27 -5.25 9.39 -4.62
N GLU A 28 -4.49 9.97 -5.53
CA GLU A 28 -4.97 10.22 -6.88
C GLU A 28 -4.32 9.24 -7.85
N ILE A 29 -5.15 8.47 -8.54
CA ILE A 29 -4.71 7.58 -9.60
C ILE A 29 -4.81 8.35 -10.90
N PRO A 30 -3.67 8.56 -11.60
CA PRO A 30 -3.68 9.36 -12.81
C PRO A 30 -4.41 8.63 -13.94
N ARG A 31 -5.05 9.42 -14.79
CA ARG A 31 -5.60 8.93 -16.04
C ARG A 31 -4.48 8.91 -17.08
N LEU A 32 -4.17 7.73 -17.56
CA LEU A 32 -3.11 7.54 -18.55
C LEU A 32 -3.73 7.35 -19.94
N THR A 33 -3.25 8.12 -20.91
CA THR A 33 -3.66 7.99 -22.30
C THR A 33 -2.71 7.03 -22.99
N VAL A 34 -3.03 5.75 -22.94
CA VAL A 34 -2.23 4.69 -23.55
C VAL A 34 -3.15 3.76 -24.35
N ALA A 35 -2.57 3.06 -25.32
CA ALA A 35 -3.34 2.19 -26.22
C ALA A 35 -4.05 1.06 -25.45
N GLU A 36 -3.41 0.55 -24.40
CA GLU A 36 -3.96 -0.51 -23.59
C GLU A 36 -3.81 -0.12 -22.12
N TYR A 37 -4.92 0.29 -21.51
CA TYR A 37 -4.91 0.78 -20.15
C TYR A 37 -5.31 -0.32 -19.18
N HIS A 38 -4.47 -0.55 -18.20
CA HIS A 38 -4.77 -1.39 -17.04
C HIS A 38 -4.75 -0.54 -15.78
N ARG A 39 -5.74 -0.73 -14.91
CA ARG A 39 -5.74 -0.06 -13.61
C ARG A 39 -4.48 -0.48 -12.84
N PRO A 40 -3.76 0.48 -12.24
CA PRO A 40 -2.53 0.13 -11.56
C PRO A 40 -2.79 -0.71 -10.32
N TYR A 41 -1.86 -1.59 -10.02
CA TYR A 41 -1.76 -2.21 -8.71
C TYR A 41 -1.18 -1.18 -7.75
N VAL A 42 -1.68 -1.17 -6.53
CA VAL A 42 -1.23 -0.22 -5.52
C VAL A 42 -0.98 -0.97 -4.22
N SER A 43 0.13 -0.67 -3.58
CA SER A 43 0.41 -1.12 -2.23
C SER A 43 0.69 0.07 -1.33
N VAL A 44 0.22 -0.02 -0.10
CA VAL A 44 0.43 1.00 0.93
C VAL A 44 0.94 0.30 2.18
N TRP A 45 2.06 0.77 2.70
CA TRP A 45 2.64 0.17 3.90
C TRP A 45 3.34 1.20 4.77
N ILE A 46 3.53 0.80 6.02
CA ILE A 46 4.30 1.57 6.99
C ILE A 46 5.66 0.90 7.13
N GLU A 47 6.71 1.69 7.15
CA GLU A 47 8.05 1.20 7.37
C GLU A 47 8.83 2.08 8.34
N ASN A 48 9.87 1.50 8.92
CA ASN A 48 10.82 2.22 9.74
C ASN A 48 11.69 3.13 8.87
N PRO A 49 12.39 4.13 9.46
CA PRO A 49 13.31 4.98 8.68
C PRO A 49 14.40 4.20 7.95
N ASP A 50 14.77 3.02 8.44
CA ASP A 50 15.74 2.14 7.77
C ASP A 50 15.14 1.32 6.62
N LYS A 51 13.89 1.59 6.27
CA LYS A 51 13.14 0.92 5.19
C LYS A 51 12.73 -0.52 5.50
N THR A 52 12.77 -0.93 6.76
CA THR A 52 12.21 -2.20 7.18
C THR A 52 10.70 -2.08 7.27
N ALA A 53 9.97 -2.96 6.59
CA ALA A 53 8.50 -2.93 6.62
C ALA A 53 7.97 -3.29 8.00
N VAL A 54 7.03 -2.48 8.49
CA VAL A 54 6.34 -2.71 9.75
C VAL A 54 4.99 -3.36 9.52
N LYS A 55 4.19 -2.81 8.59
CA LYS A 55 2.84 -3.29 8.33
C LYS A 55 2.37 -2.87 6.94
N THR A 56 1.84 -3.83 6.19
CA THR A 56 1.13 -3.53 4.94
C THR A 56 -0.31 -3.16 5.27
N LEU A 57 -0.75 -2.00 4.79
CA LEU A 57 -2.09 -1.49 5.04
C LEU A 57 -3.07 -1.83 3.93
N ALA A 58 -2.61 -1.84 2.69
CA ALA A 58 -3.46 -2.16 1.55
C ALA A 58 -2.66 -2.73 0.39
N VAL A 59 -3.29 -3.65 -0.32
CA VAL A 59 -2.79 -4.15 -1.60
C VAL A 59 -3.99 -4.22 -2.55
N TRP A 60 -3.98 -3.38 -3.57
CA TRP A 60 -5.06 -3.34 -4.57
C TRP A 60 -4.58 -4.05 -5.83
N TYR A 61 -5.27 -5.12 -6.17
CA TYR A 61 -4.91 -5.95 -7.32
C TYR A 61 -6.14 -6.65 -7.90
N ASN A 62 -5.98 -7.46 -8.93
CA ASN A 62 -7.09 -8.19 -9.53
C ASN A 62 -7.48 -9.40 -8.67
N VAL A 63 -8.19 -9.13 -7.58
CA VAL A 63 -8.57 -10.14 -6.59
C VAL A 63 -9.56 -11.17 -7.12
N LYS A 64 -10.31 -10.83 -8.17
CA LYS A 64 -11.40 -11.68 -8.69
C LYS A 64 -10.95 -12.68 -9.75
N LEU A 65 -9.72 -12.62 -10.22
CA LEU A 65 -9.24 -13.58 -11.20
C LEU A 65 -9.17 -14.98 -10.60
N LYS A 66 -9.59 -15.96 -11.40
CA LYS A 66 -9.63 -17.36 -10.97
C LYS A 66 -8.23 -17.86 -10.63
N ASN A 67 -8.15 -18.80 -9.70
CA ASN A 67 -6.90 -19.45 -9.30
C ASN A 67 -5.84 -18.47 -8.82
N ASN A 68 -6.26 -17.35 -8.23
CA ASN A 68 -5.36 -16.29 -7.74
C ASN A 68 -4.42 -15.77 -8.82
N GLU A 69 -4.84 -15.79 -10.07
CA GLU A 69 -3.99 -15.39 -11.19
C GLU A 69 -3.56 -13.93 -11.09
N GLY A 70 -4.40 -13.07 -10.49
CA GLY A 70 -4.04 -11.67 -10.29
C GLY A 70 -2.80 -11.46 -9.44
N GLN A 71 -2.43 -12.44 -8.62
CA GLN A 71 -1.26 -12.33 -7.75
C GLN A 71 0.06 -12.42 -8.50
N LYS A 72 0.08 -12.94 -9.71
CA LYS A 72 1.33 -13.11 -10.45
C LYS A 72 2.00 -11.79 -10.82
N TRP A 73 1.25 -10.67 -10.82
CA TRP A 73 1.80 -9.36 -11.14
C TRP A 73 2.14 -8.52 -9.90
N LEU A 74 1.91 -9.04 -8.69
CA LEU A 74 2.23 -8.32 -7.46
C LEU A 74 3.72 -7.96 -7.37
N LYS A 75 4.57 -8.79 -7.91
CA LYS A 75 6.01 -8.56 -7.95
C LYS A 75 6.43 -7.34 -8.76
N ASP A 76 5.52 -6.79 -9.57
CA ASP A 76 5.79 -5.56 -10.33
C ASP A 76 5.87 -4.35 -9.40
N MET A 77 5.23 -4.42 -8.24
CA MET A 77 5.44 -3.48 -7.15
C MET A 77 6.72 -3.89 -6.40
N ARG A 78 7.85 -3.58 -6.97
CA ARG A 78 9.14 -4.18 -6.63
C ARG A 78 9.60 -3.92 -5.22
N GLN A 79 9.41 -2.70 -4.71
CA GLN A 79 9.86 -2.37 -3.36
C GLN A 79 9.02 -3.05 -2.30
N TRP A 80 7.69 -2.94 -2.46
CA TRP A 80 6.79 -3.64 -1.56
C TRP A 80 7.03 -5.14 -1.58
N TRP A 81 7.19 -5.72 -2.78
CA TRP A 81 7.41 -7.15 -2.93
C TRP A 81 8.64 -7.64 -2.18
N ARG A 82 9.74 -6.90 -2.31
CA ARG A 82 10.97 -7.25 -1.61
C ARG A 82 10.89 -7.07 -0.11
N ARG A 83 10.20 -6.01 0.33
CA ARG A 83 10.16 -5.64 1.75
C ARG A 83 9.10 -6.40 2.52
N ALA A 84 8.00 -6.79 1.91
CA ALA A 84 6.88 -7.39 2.61
C ALA A 84 6.12 -8.43 1.78
N GLY A 85 5.85 -8.13 0.52
CA GLY A 85 4.84 -8.85 -0.25
C GLY A 85 5.11 -10.33 -0.46
N ARG A 86 6.35 -10.69 -0.78
CA ARG A 86 6.66 -12.08 -1.09
C ARG A 86 6.50 -13.03 0.09
N ASP A 87 6.53 -12.50 1.30
CA ASP A 87 6.34 -13.29 2.53
C ASP A 87 4.90 -13.25 3.04
N MET A 88 4.02 -12.54 2.34
CA MET A 88 2.61 -12.44 2.73
C MET A 88 1.76 -13.49 2.03
N SER A 89 0.76 -13.97 2.76
CA SER A 89 -0.30 -14.80 2.18
C SER A 89 -1.47 -13.91 1.80
N LEU A 90 -1.83 -13.91 0.52
CA LEU A 90 -2.97 -13.14 0.02
C LEU A 90 -4.05 -14.08 -0.52
N PRO A 91 -5.32 -13.70 -0.45
CA PRO A 91 -5.83 -12.45 0.09
C PRO A 91 -5.74 -12.38 1.61
N ALA A 92 -5.52 -11.17 2.12
CA ALA A 92 -5.48 -10.89 3.55
C ALA A 92 -6.62 -9.94 3.92
N ASP A 93 -7.39 -10.27 4.95
CA ASP A 93 -8.54 -9.48 5.38
C ASP A 93 -8.12 -8.07 5.78
N GLY A 94 -8.90 -7.09 5.35
CA GLY A 94 -8.63 -5.70 5.63
C GLY A 94 -7.49 -5.08 4.84
N VAL A 95 -6.78 -5.89 4.06
CA VAL A 95 -5.61 -5.46 3.26
C VAL A 95 -5.90 -5.59 1.77
N SER A 96 -6.35 -6.75 1.33
CA SER A 96 -6.58 -7.02 -0.09
C SER A 96 -7.88 -6.41 -0.58
N ALA A 97 -7.81 -5.70 -1.70
CA ALA A 97 -8.97 -5.12 -2.37
C ALA A 97 -8.72 -5.01 -3.87
N ALA A 98 -9.78 -4.69 -4.61
CA ALA A 98 -9.69 -4.52 -6.04
C ALA A 98 -8.96 -3.24 -6.44
N THR A 99 -8.41 -3.22 -7.64
CA THR A 99 -7.82 -2.03 -8.23
C THR A 99 -8.84 -0.90 -8.35
N ARG A 100 -8.37 0.34 -8.35
CA ARG A 100 -9.21 1.54 -8.39
C ARG A 100 -9.10 2.23 -9.74
N ALA A 101 -10.19 2.87 -10.14
CA ALA A 101 -10.23 3.66 -11.36
C ALA A 101 -9.42 4.95 -11.21
N PRO A 102 -9.01 5.59 -12.32
CA PRO A 102 -8.43 6.93 -12.24
C PRO A 102 -9.33 7.90 -11.49
N GLY A 103 -8.72 8.78 -10.72
CA GLY A 103 -9.41 9.78 -9.91
C GLY A 103 -8.89 9.85 -8.50
N LYS A 104 -9.56 10.65 -7.69
CA LYS A 104 -9.20 10.85 -6.30
C LYS A 104 -9.91 9.82 -5.44
N HIS A 105 -9.16 9.19 -4.55
CA HIS A 105 -9.67 8.23 -3.58
C HIS A 105 -9.22 8.63 -2.20
N GLN A 106 -10.18 8.69 -1.26
CA GLN A 106 -9.86 8.86 0.14
C GLN A 106 -9.98 7.53 0.84
N VAL A 107 -8.95 7.14 1.56
CA VAL A 107 -8.89 5.86 2.24
C VAL A 107 -8.49 6.08 3.68
N VAL A 108 -9.19 5.42 4.59
CA VAL A 108 -8.88 5.45 6.01
C VAL A 108 -8.29 4.10 6.39
N PHE A 109 -7.11 4.13 7.00
CA PHE A 109 -6.46 2.93 7.49
C PHE A 109 -6.42 2.94 9.00
N LYS A 110 -6.57 1.77 9.58
CA LYS A 110 -6.47 1.56 11.03
C LYS A 110 -5.25 0.69 11.31
N PRO A 111 -4.07 1.29 11.45
CA PRO A 111 -2.85 0.51 11.61
C PRO A 111 -2.76 -0.25 12.93
N GLY A 112 -3.62 0.10 13.89
CA GLY A 112 -3.54 -0.44 15.22
C GLY A 112 -2.45 0.23 16.04
N ALA A 113 -2.13 -0.36 17.18
CA ALA A 113 -1.11 0.18 18.06
C ALA A 113 0.28 -0.02 17.44
N LEU A 114 1.04 1.08 17.37
CA LEU A 114 2.43 1.06 16.94
C LEU A 114 3.29 1.62 18.07
N PRO A 115 4.49 1.06 18.31
CA PRO A 115 5.42 1.67 19.25
C PRO A 115 5.68 3.13 18.89
N ALA A 116 5.90 3.98 19.90
CA ALA A 116 6.25 5.37 19.66
C ALA A 116 7.54 5.46 18.85
N GLY A 117 7.57 6.38 17.88
CA GLY A 117 8.73 6.53 17.01
C GLY A 117 8.37 7.23 15.72
N GLN A 118 9.32 7.21 14.81
CA GLN A 118 9.17 7.76 13.47
C GLN A 118 8.94 6.64 12.48
N TYR A 119 8.01 6.86 11.56
CA TYR A 119 7.65 5.90 10.54
C TYR A 119 7.49 6.62 9.21
N ASN A 120 7.59 5.88 8.12
CA ASN A 120 7.25 6.36 6.79
C ASN A 120 6.00 5.63 6.30
N LEU A 121 5.08 6.38 5.72
CA LEU A 121 3.98 5.82 4.94
C LEU A 121 4.44 5.79 3.49
N VAL A 122 4.40 4.62 2.88
CA VAL A 122 4.89 4.43 1.51
C VAL A 122 3.74 3.94 0.62
N VAL A 123 3.66 4.51 -0.56
CA VAL A 123 2.71 4.10 -1.59
C VAL A 123 3.50 3.75 -2.84
N GLU A 124 3.26 2.57 -3.36
CA GLU A 124 3.85 2.13 -4.63
C GLU A 124 2.75 1.71 -5.57
N ALA A 125 2.90 2.09 -6.84
CA ALA A 125 1.97 1.72 -7.88
C ALA A 125 2.75 1.15 -9.08
N ALA A 126 2.10 0.22 -9.76
CA ALA A 126 2.69 -0.41 -10.95
C ALA A 126 1.61 -0.82 -11.96
#